data_11e3a3462c0c47f618c1f10d65d2221a
#
_entry.id   11e3a3462c0c47f618c1f10d65d2221a
#
_cell.length_a   1.000
_cell.length_b   1.000
_cell.length_c   1.000
_cell.angle_alpha   90.00
_cell.angle_beta   90.00
_cell.angle_gamma   90.00
#
_symmetry.space_group_name_H-M   'P 1'
#
loop_
_entity.id
_entity.type
_entity.pdbx_description
1 polymer ?
#
loop_
_entity_poly.entity_id
_entity_poly.type
_entity_poly.pdbx_seq_one_letter_code
_entity_poly.pdbx_strand_id
1 'polypeptide(L)'
;MQQLNRRSFLSASAKATAGLSMLPFLSKTSLWSENMFFNISLAQWSLNKSFRNGTLDPLDFAQIAKKEYGISAIEYVSQLFSDKADDAYIRELKKRADDHGVTSVLIMVDREGNLGTTDEKERAQAVENHHKWVEAAKELGCHSIRVNAAGQGTADEVKDAAIDGLGRLTEFADKHDINVIVENHGGYSSIGTWLVDVMEGVSHPRCGTLPDFGNFRVSQTETYDMYKGVEELMPYAKGVSAKSYNFDKKGNCKEVDFARMMQIVKDAGYTGYVGIEYEGNELGEKEGIIATKKLLEKVGSKMS
;
A
#
# COMPACT_ATOMS: atom_id res chain seq x y z
N MET A 1 15.41 63.99 -41.64
CA MET A 1 14.54 62.97 -41.02
C MET A 1 14.41 61.79 -41.97
N GLN A 2 15.21 60.77 -41.84
CA GLN A 2 15.08 59.54 -42.60
C GLN A 2 14.96 58.40 -41.62
N GLN A 3 13.90 57.62 -41.79
CA GLN A 3 13.57 56.46 -40.98
C GLN A 3 14.55 55.33 -41.25
N LEU A 4 15.22 54.82 -40.21
CA LEU A 4 16.06 53.62 -40.24
C LEU A 4 15.18 52.39 -40.13
N ASN A 5 15.25 51.56 -41.15
CA ASN A 5 14.46 50.34 -41.36
C ASN A 5 15.04 49.16 -40.56
N ARG A 6 14.17 48.45 -39.87
CA ARG A 6 14.50 47.31 -38.95
C ARG A 6 15.02 46.01 -39.63
N ARG A 7 15.38 46.06 -40.88
CA ARG A 7 15.79 44.87 -41.66
C ARG A 7 17.29 44.68 -41.88
N SER A 8 18.15 45.55 -41.41
CA SER A 8 19.61 45.48 -41.63
C SER A 8 20.45 45.02 -40.44
N PHE A 9 19.84 44.47 -39.37
CA PHE A 9 20.60 44.07 -38.17
C PHE A 9 20.80 42.53 -38.06
N LEU A 10 20.42 41.74 -39.03
CA LEU A 10 20.47 40.27 -38.98
C LEU A 10 21.46 39.62 -39.95
N SER A 11 22.51 40.30 -40.38
CA SER A 11 23.47 39.70 -41.34
C SER A 11 24.94 39.91 -41.08
N ALA A 12 25.35 39.96 -39.79
CA ALA A 12 26.77 39.99 -39.50
C ALA A 12 27.04 39.41 -38.11
N SER A 13 27.11 38.10 -37.94
CA SER A 13 27.88 37.40 -36.92
C SER A 13 27.75 35.89 -37.11
N ALA A 14 28.29 35.35 -38.15
CA ALA A 14 28.59 33.95 -38.29
C ALA A 14 30.12 33.80 -38.42
N LYS A 15 30.81 33.56 -37.29
CA LYS A 15 32.11 32.86 -37.27
C LYS A 15 32.53 32.51 -35.82
N ALA A 16 32.58 31.20 -35.61
CA ALA A 16 33.50 30.47 -34.76
C ALA A 16 33.45 30.68 -33.24
N THR A 17 32.78 29.75 -32.55
CA THR A 17 33.37 29.14 -31.37
C THR A 17 32.98 27.67 -31.36
N ALA A 18 33.98 26.82 -31.47
CA ALA A 18 33.85 25.40 -31.14
C ALA A 18 33.63 25.28 -29.63
N GLY A 19 32.38 25.05 -29.22
CA GLY A 19 31.99 24.86 -27.84
C GLY A 19 31.48 23.45 -27.66
N LEU A 20 32.12 22.71 -26.76
CA LEU A 20 31.75 21.40 -26.24
C LEU A 20 30.22 21.22 -26.25
N SER A 21 29.75 20.24 -27.00
CA SER A 21 28.40 19.69 -26.85
C SER A 21 28.33 18.96 -25.51
N MET A 22 27.87 19.64 -24.47
CA MET A 22 27.26 19.00 -23.32
C MET A 22 25.98 18.32 -23.80
N LEU A 23 26.06 17.04 -24.13
CA LEU A 23 24.92 16.18 -24.19
C LEU A 23 24.23 16.25 -22.81
N PRO A 24 22.94 16.62 -22.74
CA PRO A 24 22.21 16.43 -21.49
C PRO A 24 22.30 14.94 -21.17
N PHE A 25 22.82 14.60 -20.01
CA PHE A 25 22.57 13.32 -19.39
C PHE A 25 21.06 13.26 -19.19
N LEU A 26 20.34 12.77 -20.20
CA LEU A 26 19.01 12.22 -20.02
C LEU A 26 19.20 11.05 -19.05
N SER A 27 18.96 11.32 -17.76
CA SER A 27 18.67 10.27 -16.81
C SER A 27 17.62 9.39 -17.49
N LYS A 28 17.93 8.13 -17.73
CA LYS A 28 16.95 7.11 -18.08
C LYS A 28 16.01 6.98 -16.87
N THR A 29 15.08 7.93 -16.70
CA THR A 29 13.86 7.71 -15.96
C THR A 29 13.20 6.52 -16.65
N SER A 30 12.98 5.48 -15.90
CA SER A 30 12.47 4.21 -16.40
C SER A 30 11.20 4.47 -17.22
N LEU A 31 11.27 4.19 -18.52
CA LEU A 31 10.13 4.23 -19.47
C LEU A 31 9.03 3.18 -19.16
N TRP A 32 9.11 2.53 -17.98
CA TRP A 32 8.29 1.39 -17.61
C TRP A 32 7.00 1.77 -16.85
N SER A 33 6.86 3.01 -16.33
CA SER A 33 5.72 3.37 -15.46
C SER A 33 4.48 3.88 -16.20
N GLU A 34 4.54 4.18 -17.49
CA GLU A 34 3.42 4.83 -18.20
C GLU A 34 2.32 3.87 -18.70
N ASN A 35 2.50 2.54 -18.61
CA ASN A 35 1.56 1.57 -19.19
C ASN A 35 1.18 0.39 -18.26
N MET A 36 1.34 0.49 -16.95
CA MET A 36 0.87 -0.57 -16.05
C MET A 36 -0.61 -0.36 -15.71
N PHE A 37 -1.37 -1.45 -15.57
CA PHE A 37 -2.78 -1.39 -15.20
C PHE A 37 -3.02 -1.02 -13.71
N PHE A 38 -1.96 -0.89 -12.91
CA PHE A 38 -1.98 -0.57 -11.49
C PHE A 38 -0.92 0.47 -11.13
N ASN A 39 -1.07 1.08 -9.95
CA ASN A 39 -0.07 1.98 -9.37
C ASN A 39 0.72 1.26 -8.27
N ILE A 40 2.00 1.61 -8.10
CA ILE A 40 2.83 1.05 -7.02
C ILE A 40 2.80 2.00 -5.83
N SER A 41 2.51 1.44 -4.64
CA SER A 41 2.72 2.07 -3.34
C SER A 41 3.79 1.33 -2.54
N LEU A 42 4.28 1.95 -1.46
CA LEU A 42 5.22 1.36 -0.52
C LEU A 42 4.57 1.26 0.86
N ALA A 43 4.45 0.04 1.38
CA ALA A 43 4.05 -0.19 2.75
C ALA A 43 5.19 0.13 3.71
N GLN A 44 4.92 0.93 4.73
CA GLN A 44 5.87 1.33 5.78
C GLN A 44 6.44 0.11 6.51
N TRP A 45 5.70 -1.00 6.54
CA TRP A 45 6.16 -2.26 7.12
C TRP A 45 7.42 -2.82 6.45
N SER A 46 7.66 -2.55 5.18
CA SER A 46 8.88 -2.95 4.47
C SER A 46 10.16 -2.38 5.10
N LEU A 47 10.05 -1.32 5.91
CA LEU A 47 11.14 -0.65 6.63
C LEU A 47 10.96 -0.77 8.17
N ASN A 48 10.17 -1.74 8.64
CA ASN A 48 9.80 -1.85 10.04
C ASN A 48 10.98 -2.01 11.00
N LYS A 49 12.05 -2.68 10.59
CA LYS A 49 13.28 -2.86 11.40
C LYS A 49 14.00 -1.53 11.58
N SER A 50 14.13 -0.76 10.51
CA SER A 50 14.79 0.55 10.50
C SER A 50 14.01 1.60 11.30
N PHE A 51 12.68 1.58 11.26
CA PHE A 51 11.85 2.46 12.09
C PHE A 51 11.90 2.06 13.57
N ARG A 52 11.80 0.77 13.88
CA ARG A 52 11.80 0.28 15.27
C ARG A 52 13.13 0.47 15.98
N ASN A 53 14.25 0.40 15.27
CA ASN A 53 15.58 0.62 15.85
C ASN A 53 16.02 2.09 15.85
N GLY A 54 15.17 3.01 15.35
CA GLY A 54 15.43 4.45 15.30
C GLY A 54 16.41 4.90 14.23
N THR A 55 16.80 4.02 13.29
CA THR A 55 17.65 4.40 12.13
C THR A 55 16.90 5.33 11.18
N LEU A 56 15.58 5.18 11.07
CA LEU A 56 14.68 6.03 10.28
C LEU A 56 13.62 6.66 11.20
N ASP A 57 13.22 7.90 10.88
CA ASP A 57 12.08 8.57 11.52
C ASP A 57 10.82 8.33 10.67
N PRO A 58 9.70 7.87 11.25
CA PRO A 58 8.44 7.72 10.51
C PRO A 58 7.98 9.01 9.80
N LEU A 59 8.31 10.19 10.32
CA LEU A 59 8.03 11.47 9.67
C LEU A 59 8.73 11.63 8.32
N ASP A 60 9.86 10.97 8.10
CA ASP A 60 10.61 11.06 6.84
C ASP A 60 10.17 10.02 5.80
N PHE A 61 9.17 9.19 6.11
CA PHE A 61 8.77 8.07 5.25
C PHE A 61 8.40 8.49 3.82
N ALA A 62 7.62 9.56 3.66
CA ALA A 62 7.26 10.08 2.33
C ALA A 62 8.50 10.51 1.52
N GLN A 63 9.43 11.22 2.16
CA GLN A 63 10.69 11.62 1.55
C GLN A 63 11.53 10.41 1.13
N ILE A 64 11.64 9.40 2.01
CA ILE A 64 12.39 8.16 1.76
C ILE A 64 11.78 7.42 0.57
N ALA A 65 10.46 7.19 0.56
CA ALA A 65 9.77 6.55 -0.54
C ALA A 65 10.05 7.23 -1.89
N LYS A 66 9.97 8.56 -1.92
CA LYS A 66 10.20 9.34 -3.13
C LYS A 66 11.65 9.36 -3.57
N LYS A 67 12.58 9.68 -2.66
CA LYS A 67 13.99 9.92 -3.03
C LYS A 67 14.78 8.64 -3.21
N GLU A 68 14.54 7.60 -2.39
CA GLU A 68 15.34 6.39 -2.43
C GLU A 68 14.77 5.32 -3.37
N TYR A 69 13.45 5.28 -3.51
CA TYR A 69 12.76 4.24 -4.30
C TYR A 69 12.04 4.78 -5.54
N GLY A 70 11.87 6.11 -5.66
CA GLY A 70 11.10 6.70 -6.76
C GLY A 70 9.62 6.33 -6.70
N ILE A 71 9.08 6.07 -5.50
CA ILE A 71 7.68 5.72 -5.26
C ILE A 71 6.95 6.95 -4.75
N SER A 72 5.79 7.28 -5.35
CA SER A 72 5.01 8.47 -5.05
C SER A 72 3.69 8.17 -4.35
N ALA A 73 3.55 6.97 -3.75
CA ALA A 73 2.39 6.57 -2.97
C ALA A 73 2.85 5.69 -1.80
N ILE A 74 2.29 5.90 -0.62
CA ILE A 74 2.71 5.23 0.62
C ILE A 74 1.54 4.74 1.44
N GLU A 75 1.80 3.68 2.21
CA GLU A 75 0.86 3.05 3.12
C GLU A 75 1.47 3.04 4.52
N TYR A 76 0.85 3.75 5.45
CA TYR A 76 1.34 3.87 6.81
C TYR A 76 1.03 2.62 7.65
N VAL A 77 1.79 2.44 8.73
CA VAL A 77 1.55 1.38 9.74
C VAL A 77 1.45 2.02 11.12
N SER A 78 0.26 1.97 11.72
CA SER A 78 -0.06 2.66 12.98
C SER A 78 0.94 2.35 14.09
N GLN A 79 1.31 1.10 14.28
CA GLN A 79 2.19 0.67 15.37
C GLN A 79 3.63 1.20 15.30
N LEU A 80 4.02 1.87 14.20
CA LEU A 80 5.35 2.49 14.08
C LEU A 80 5.37 3.94 14.59
N PHE A 81 4.20 4.54 14.89
CA PHE A 81 4.10 5.91 15.39
C PHE A 81 2.90 6.17 16.31
N SER A 82 2.18 5.13 16.75
CA SER A 82 0.96 5.28 17.56
C SER A 82 1.16 6.04 18.87
N ASP A 83 2.34 5.96 19.46
CA ASP A 83 2.71 6.69 20.67
C ASP A 83 2.88 8.20 20.47
N LYS A 84 2.98 8.64 19.23
CA LYS A 84 3.17 10.03 18.80
C LYS A 84 1.99 10.59 18.01
N ALA A 85 0.99 9.78 17.70
CA ALA A 85 -0.08 10.08 16.74
C ALA A 85 -1.14 11.05 17.31
N ASP A 86 -0.71 12.23 17.77
CA ASP A 86 -1.60 13.35 18.02
C ASP A 86 -1.90 14.12 16.71
N ASP A 87 -2.86 15.04 16.77
CA ASP A 87 -3.25 15.85 15.62
C ASP A 87 -2.10 16.64 15.00
N ALA A 88 -1.12 17.10 15.80
CA ALA A 88 0.01 17.85 15.30
C ALA A 88 0.96 16.96 14.51
N TYR A 89 1.19 15.74 14.99
CA TYR A 89 2.00 14.74 14.31
C TYR A 89 1.36 14.28 12.99
N ILE A 90 0.05 14.02 12.99
CA ILE A 90 -0.69 13.63 11.77
C ILE A 90 -0.63 14.75 10.71
N ARG A 91 -0.81 16.01 11.11
CA ARG A 91 -0.65 17.17 10.20
C ARG A 91 0.78 17.31 9.66
N GLU A 92 1.79 17.01 10.47
CA GLU A 92 3.18 17.02 10.01
C GLU A 92 3.47 15.91 9.00
N LEU A 93 2.95 14.68 9.22
CA LEU A 93 3.00 13.59 8.24
C LEU A 93 2.37 14.01 6.91
N LYS A 94 1.15 14.58 6.97
CA LYS A 94 0.43 15.10 5.79
C LYS A 94 1.27 16.13 5.05
N LYS A 95 1.75 17.14 5.77
CA LYS A 95 2.57 18.22 5.21
C LYS A 95 3.80 17.65 4.48
N ARG A 96 4.52 16.71 5.09
CA ARG A 96 5.72 16.11 4.47
C ARG A 96 5.38 15.27 3.25
N ALA A 97 4.27 14.56 3.25
CA ALA A 97 3.80 13.85 2.07
C ALA A 97 3.51 14.82 0.91
N ASP A 98 2.79 15.91 1.20
CA ASP A 98 2.46 16.95 0.22
C ASP A 98 3.72 17.67 -0.32
N ASP A 99 4.65 18.04 0.56
CA ASP A 99 5.93 18.71 0.21
C ASP A 99 6.78 17.85 -0.78
N HIS A 100 6.63 16.53 -0.73
CA HIS A 100 7.32 15.60 -1.62
C HIS A 100 6.48 15.09 -2.79
N GLY A 101 5.23 15.54 -2.92
CA GLY A 101 4.30 15.06 -3.95
C GLY A 101 4.04 13.56 -3.85
N VAL A 102 3.83 13.08 -2.62
CA VAL A 102 3.56 11.67 -2.30
C VAL A 102 2.13 11.52 -1.82
N THR A 103 1.41 10.59 -2.40
CA THR A 103 0.03 10.25 -2.02
C THR A 103 0.01 9.33 -0.82
N SER A 104 -0.75 9.69 0.21
CA SER A 104 -1.10 8.81 1.32
C SER A 104 -2.26 7.90 0.90
N VAL A 105 -2.05 6.59 0.89
CA VAL A 105 -3.01 5.60 0.35
C VAL A 105 -3.92 5.06 1.44
N LEU A 106 -3.33 4.52 2.51
CA LEU A 106 -4.04 3.94 3.63
C LEU A 106 -3.20 3.94 4.91
N ILE A 107 -3.84 3.64 6.04
CA ILE A 107 -3.17 3.31 7.31
C ILE A 107 -3.47 1.84 7.64
N MET A 108 -2.44 1.02 7.82
CA MET A 108 -2.56 -0.32 8.40
C MET A 108 -2.68 -0.19 9.92
N VAL A 109 -3.83 -0.58 10.46
CA VAL A 109 -4.14 -0.43 11.89
C VAL A 109 -3.99 -1.76 12.60
N ASP A 110 -3.06 -1.80 13.55
CA ASP A 110 -2.80 -2.96 14.40
C ASP A 110 -2.85 -2.57 15.88
N ARG A 111 -3.08 -3.57 16.76
CA ARG A 111 -3.04 -3.45 18.23
C ARG A 111 -4.14 -2.58 18.85
N GLU A 112 -5.21 -2.31 18.14
CA GLU A 112 -6.37 -1.57 18.65
C GLU A 112 -7.50 -2.51 19.19
N GLY A 113 -7.21 -3.79 19.35
CA GLY A 113 -8.17 -4.83 19.72
C GLY A 113 -8.66 -5.63 18.52
N ASN A 114 -9.37 -6.71 18.82
CA ASN A 114 -9.86 -7.65 17.80
C ASN A 114 -11.30 -7.34 17.41
N LEU A 115 -11.54 -6.97 16.15
CA LEU A 115 -12.88 -6.67 15.64
C LEU A 115 -13.78 -7.92 15.53
N GLY A 116 -13.20 -9.13 15.52
CA GLY A 116 -13.92 -10.40 15.54
C GLY A 116 -13.93 -11.10 16.91
N THR A 117 -13.63 -10.39 18.02
CA THR A 117 -13.75 -10.99 19.37
C THR A 117 -15.21 -11.28 19.69
N THR A 118 -15.47 -12.46 20.26
CA THR A 118 -16.79 -12.90 20.66
C THR A 118 -17.33 -12.17 21.89
N ASP A 119 -16.47 -11.58 22.72
CA ASP A 119 -16.85 -10.69 23.80
C ASP A 119 -17.34 -9.35 23.24
N GLU A 120 -18.61 -9.02 23.48
CA GLU A 120 -19.25 -7.80 22.95
C GLU A 120 -18.61 -6.51 23.47
N LYS A 121 -18.17 -6.49 24.74
CA LYS A 121 -17.57 -5.29 25.34
C LYS A 121 -16.17 -5.04 24.76
N GLU A 122 -15.38 -6.09 24.62
CA GLU A 122 -14.05 -6.00 23.99
C GLU A 122 -14.19 -5.60 22.52
N ARG A 123 -15.18 -6.14 21.80
CA ARG A 123 -15.46 -5.79 20.42
C ARG A 123 -15.90 -4.32 20.26
N ALA A 124 -16.80 -3.85 21.13
CA ALA A 124 -17.20 -2.45 21.14
C ALA A 124 -16.02 -1.52 21.41
N GLN A 125 -15.16 -1.86 22.37
CA GLN A 125 -13.95 -1.11 22.67
C GLN A 125 -12.96 -1.13 21.49
N ALA A 126 -12.81 -2.28 20.83
CA ALA A 126 -11.96 -2.38 19.64
C ALA A 126 -12.47 -1.45 18.52
N VAL A 127 -13.77 -1.43 18.26
CA VAL A 127 -14.38 -0.49 17.28
C VAL A 127 -14.06 0.96 17.66
N GLU A 128 -14.27 1.36 18.91
CA GLU A 128 -13.98 2.72 19.38
C GLU A 128 -12.49 3.08 19.25
N ASN A 129 -11.59 2.16 19.57
CA ASN A 129 -10.14 2.37 19.44
C ASN A 129 -9.71 2.64 17.99
N HIS A 130 -10.44 2.12 17.00
CA HIS A 130 -10.15 2.35 15.59
C HIS A 130 -10.64 3.72 15.07
N HIS A 131 -11.56 4.40 15.77
CA HIS A 131 -12.12 5.68 15.31
C HIS A 131 -11.05 6.74 15.06
N LYS A 132 -10.09 6.90 15.97
CA LYS A 132 -8.96 7.84 15.80
C LYS A 132 -8.16 7.60 14.51
N TRP A 133 -8.07 6.35 14.06
CA TRP A 133 -7.35 6.01 12.82
C TRP A 133 -8.16 6.30 11.57
N VAL A 134 -9.48 6.21 11.64
CA VAL A 134 -10.38 6.70 10.58
C VAL A 134 -10.23 8.22 10.42
N GLU A 135 -10.22 8.96 11.53
CA GLU A 135 -10.02 10.42 11.53
C GLU A 135 -8.63 10.79 11.02
N ALA A 136 -7.58 10.11 11.48
CA ALA A 136 -6.21 10.28 11.00
C ALA A 136 -6.08 9.98 9.49
N ALA A 137 -6.73 8.92 9.00
CA ALA A 137 -6.75 8.58 7.59
C ALA A 137 -7.42 9.68 6.75
N LYS A 138 -8.52 10.26 7.23
CA LYS A 138 -9.19 11.40 6.60
C LYS A 138 -8.26 12.62 6.52
N GLU A 139 -7.60 12.96 7.62
CA GLU A 139 -6.65 14.10 7.67
C GLU A 139 -5.47 13.89 6.72
N LEU A 140 -4.91 12.68 6.66
CA LEU A 140 -3.81 12.33 5.75
C LEU A 140 -4.23 12.30 4.27
N GLY A 141 -5.54 12.25 3.97
CA GLY A 141 -6.06 12.09 2.62
C GLY A 141 -5.99 10.65 2.11
N CYS A 142 -5.91 9.67 3.01
CA CYS A 142 -6.03 8.26 2.69
C CYS A 142 -7.44 7.90 2.23
N HIS A 143 -7.58 6.86 1.43
CA HIS A 143 -8.91 6.35 1.05
C HIS A 143 -9.42 5.23 1.96
N SER A 144 -8.56 4.64 2.78
CA SER A 144 -8.89 3.47 3.60
C SER A 144 -8.08 3.42 4.90
N ILE A 145 -8.62 2.68 5.87
CA ILE A 145 -7.83 2.02 6.90
C ILE A 145 -7.85 0.51 6.63
N ARG A 146 -6.71 -0.19 6.82
CA ARG A 146 -6.65 -1.65 6.81
C ARG A 146 -6.70 -2.15 8.25
N VAL A 147 -7.56 -3.11 8.50
CA VAL A 147 -7.81 -3.72 9.81
C VAL A 147 -7.74 -5.24 9.73
N ASN A 148 -7.78 -5.91 10.88
CA ASN A 148 -7.79 -7.36 11.00
C ASN A 148 -9.16 -7.87 11.50
N ALA A 149 -9.69 -8.93 10.88
CA ALA A 149 -10.89 -9.64 11.33
C ALA A 149 -10.50 -10.80 12.28
N ALA A 150 -9.71 -10.48 13.31
CA ALA A 150 -9.22 -11.47 14.27
C ALA A 150 -10.17 -11.64 15.45
N GLY A 151 -10.21 -12.86 16.01
CA GLY A 151 -11.00 -13.20 17.18
C GLY A 151 -10.63 -14.58 17.72
N GLN A 152 -11.22 -14.96 18.86
CA GLN A 152 -11.08 -16.28 19.47
C GLN A 152 -12.46 -16.94 19.57
N GLY A 153 -12.54 -18.21 19.21
CA GLY A 153 -13.76 -19.00 19.17
C GLY A 153 -13.79 -19.95 17.97
N THR A 154 -14.94 -20.50 17.68
CA THR A 154 -15.17 -21.27 16.43
C THR A 154 -15.18 -20.32 15.23
N ALA A 155 -15.03 -20.87 14.03
CA ALA A 155 -15.03 -20.08 12.80
C ALA A 155 -16.33 -19.27 12.62
N ASP A 156 -17.48 -19.86 12.97
CA ASP A 156 -18.77 -19.17 12.86
C ASP A 156 -18.95 -18.08 13.93
N GLU A 157 -18.57 -18.36 15.18
CA GLU A 157 -18.65 -17.34 16.24
C GLU A 157 -17.77 -16.11 15.93
N VAL A 158 -16.54 -16.34 15.44
CA VAL A 158 -15.64 -15.25 15.05
C VAL A 158 -16.15 -14.53 13.81
N LYS A 159 -16.77 -15.25 12.85
CA LYS A 159 -17.39 -14.65 11.67
C LYS A 159 -18.51 -13.69 12.03
N ASP A 160 -19.47 -14.14 12.85
CA ASP A 160 -20.59 -13.32 13.30
C ASP A 160 -20.10 -12.08 14.07
N ALA A 161 -19.12 -12.26 14.95
CA ALA A 161 -18.51 -11.16 15.68
C ALA A 161 -17.77 -10.17 14.75
N ALA A 162 -17.05 -10.68 13.73
CA ALA A 162 -16.35 -9.85 12.76
C ALA A 162 -17.32 -9.05 11.88
N ILE A 163 -18.44 -9.64 11.48
CA ILE A 163 -19.53 -8.95 10.76
C ILE A 163 -20.05 -7.76 11.57
N ASP A 164 -20.35 -7.98 12.87
CA ASP A 164 -20.82 -6.91 13.77
C ASP A 164 -19.74 -5.83 13.97
N GLY A 165 -18.50 -6.22 14.33
CA GLY A 165 -17.43 -5.26 14.61
C GLY A 165 -17.03 -4.44 13.40
N LEU A 166 -16.86 -5.08 12.23
CA LEU A 166 -16.57 -4.39 10.97
C LEU A 166 -17.74 -3.54 10.49
N GLY A 167 -18.98 -4.01 10.65
CA GLY A 167 -20.18 -3.24 10.31
C GLY A 167 -20.22 -1.92 11.07
N ARG A 168 -20.12 -1.97 12.41
CA ARG A 168 -20.10 -0.76 13.27
C ARG A 168 -18.93 0.18 12.90
N LEU A 169 -17.75 -0.34 12.66
CA LEU A 169 -16.61 0.49 12.27
C LEU A 169 -16.81 1.11 10.89
N THR A 170 -17.39 0.36 9.96
CA THR A 170 -17.65 0.85 8.59
C THR A 170 -18.72 1.95 8.59
N GLU A 171 -19.78 1.83 9.41
CA GLU A 171 -20.79 2.89 9.60
C GLU A 171 -20.19 4.19 10.16
N PHE A 172 -19.19 4.09 11.04
CA PHE A 172 -18.43 5.25 11.50
C PHE A 172 -17.57 5.83 10.38
N ALA A 173 -16.81 4.98 9.69
CA ALA A 173 -15.88 5.37 8.64
C ALA A 173 -16.58 5.98 7.41
N ASP A 174 -17.80 5.55 7.11
CA ASP A 174 -18.62 6.10 6.02
C ASP A 174 -18.88 7.61 6.19
N LYS A 175 -19.07 8.09 7.42
CA LYS A 175 -19.26 9.51 7.73
C LYS A 175 -18.00 10.35 7.43
N HIS A 176 -16.85 9.70 7.30
CA HIS A 176 -15.56 10.31 7.00
C HIS A 176 -15.10 10.06 5.56
N ASP A 177 -15.91 9.38 4.73
CA ASP A 177 -15.53 8.93 3.39
C ASP A 177 -14.32 7.97 3.35
N ILE A 178 -14.10 7.20 4.42
CA ILE A 178 -13.01 6.23 4.55
C ILE A 178 -13.54 4.82 4.39
N ASN A 179 -12.82 3.97 3.64
CA ASN A 179 -13.13 2.55 3.57
C ASN A 179 -12.47 1.79 4.74
N VAL A 180 -13.13 0.75 5.20
CA VAL A 180 -12.58 -0.25 6.12
C VAL A 180 -12.27 -1.49 5.31
N ILE A 181 -10.99 -1.84 5.19
CA ILE A 181 -10.57 -2.98 4.39
C ILE A 181 -9.84 -4.01 5.26
N VAL A 182 -10.15 -5.28 5.02
CA VAL A 182 -9.62 -6.39 5.81
C VAL A 182 -8.53 -7.11 5.04
N GLU A 183 -7.40 -7.31 5.69
CA GLU A 183 -6.32 -8.15 5.18
C GLU A 183 -6.52 -9.61 5.59
N ASN A 184 -6.21 -10.55 4.70
CA ASN A 184 -5.97 -11.94 5.09
C ASN A 184 -4.67 -11.98 5.91
N HIS A 185 -4.78 -12.06 7.24
CA HIS A 185 -3.63 -11.86 8.15
C HIS A 185 -3.53 -12.92 9.25
N GLY A 186 -3.59 -14.20 8.87
CA GLY A 186 -3.54 -15.33 9.78
C GLY A 186 -4.90 -15.77 10.32
N GLY A 187 -4.98 -16.99 10.82
CA GLY A 187 -6.20 -17.56 11.36
C GLY A 187 -7.30 -17.67 10.31
N TYR A 188 -8.55 -17.44 10.72
CA TYR A 188 -9.70 -17.57 9.84
C TYR A 188 -9.69 -16.59 8.66
N SER A 189 -9.14 -15.40 8.84
CA SER A 189 -9.03 -14.42 7.74
C SER A 189 -8.12 -14.86 6.59
N SER A 190 -7.27 -15.88 6.82
CA SER A 190 -6.46 -16.52 5.78
C SER A 190 -7.25 -17.53 4.93
N ILE A 191 -8.50 -17.83 5.27
CA ILE A 191 -9.41 -18.67 4.46
C ILE A 191 -10.23 -17.72 3.60
N GLY A 192 -9.97 -17.70 2.28
CA GLY A 192 -10.61 -16.75 1.37
C GLY A 192 -12.14 -16.79 1.45
N THR A 193 -12.75 -17.97 1.39
CA THR A 193 -14.22 -18.15 1.49
C THR A 193 -14.78 -17.63 2.82
N TRP A 194 -14.07 -17.81 3.95
CA TRP A 194 -14.50 -17.28 5.23
C TRP A 194 -14.51 -15.76 5.24
N LEU A 195 -13.47 -15.13 4.68
CA LEU A 195 -13.41 -13.67 4.63
C LEU A 195 -14.43 -13.09 3.62
N VAL A 196 -14.73 -13.81 2.54
CA VAL A 196 -15.83 -13.45 1.63
C VAL A 196 -17.18 -13.46 2.36
N ASP A 197 -17.46 -14.52 3.14
CA ASP A 197 -18.69 -14.59 3.97
C ASP A 197 -18.79 -13.38 4.93
N VAL A 198 -17.67 -12.94 5.51
CA VAL A 198 -17.64 -11.72 6.34
C VAL A 198 -17.98 -10.48 5.52
N MET A 199 -17.42 -10.32 4.32
CA MET A 199 -17.70 -9.17 3.45
C MET A 199 -19.19 -9.14 3.04
N GLU A 200 -19.75 -10.29 2.67
CA GLU A 200 -21.16 -10.44 2.33
C GLU A 200 -22.09 -10.14 3.52
N GLY A 201 -21.67 -10.60 4.72
CA GLY A 201 -22.41 -10.33 5.97
C GLY A 201 -22.43 -8.85 6.36
N VAL A 202 -21.31 -8.13 6.20
CA VAL A 202 -21.25 -6.67 6.42
C VAL A 202 -22.05 -5.92 5.35
N SER A 203 -21.98 -6.37 4.11
CA SER A 203 -22.76 -5.85 2.97
C SER A 203 -22.78 -4.31 2.85
N HIS A 204 -21.62 -3.66 3.03
CA HIS A 204 -21.50 -2.22 2.95
C HIS A 204 -20.48 -1.81 1.88
N PRO A 205 -20.78 -0.80 1.02
CA PRO A 205 -19.90 -0.42 -0.11
C PRO A 205 -18.51 0.07 0.31
N ARG A 206 -18.35 0.55 1.55
CA ARG A 206 -17.07 0.96 2.10
C ARG A 206 -16.33 -0.14 2.85
N CYS A 207 -16.94 -1.31 3.09
CA CYS A 207 -16.23 -2.49 3.56
C CYS A 207 -15.62 -3.22 2.38
N GLY A 208 -14.42 -3.76 2.54
CA GLY A 208 -13.75 -4.49 1.47
C GLY A 208 -12.53 -5.24 1.97
N THR A 209 -11.72 -5.71 1.05
CA THR A 209 -10.51 -6.47 1.35
C THR A 209 -9.24 -5.75 0.90
N LEU A 210 -8.13 -6.13 1.52
CA LEU A 210 -6.76 -5.91 1.05
C LEU A 210 -6.11 -7.29 0.90
N PRO A 211 -6.27 -7.96 -0.27
CA PRO A 211 -5.62 -9.23 -0.51
C PRO A 211 -4.11 -9.12 -0.41
N ASP A 212 -3.51 -9.84 0.54
CA ASP A 212 -2.06 -9.97 0.71
C ASP A 212 -1.59 -11.27 0.06
N PHE A 213 -0.47 -11.24 -0.67
CA PHE A 213 0.03 -12.37 -1.44
C PHE A 213 0.63 -13.49 -0.58
N GLY A 214 0.94 -13.24 0.69
CA GLY A 214 1.68 -14.18 1.52
C GLY A 214 1.01 -14.64 2.81
N ASN A 215 0.00 -13.94 3.30
CA ASN A 215 -0.60 -14.16 4.62
C ASN A 215 -1.71 -15.23 4.61
N PHE A 216 -1.41 -16.44 4.10
CA PHE A 216 -2.38 -17.53 4.00
C PHE A 216 -2.17 -18.67 5.02
N ARG A 217 -1.48 -18.38 6.13
CA ARG A 217 -1.32 -19.36 7.23
C ARG A 217 -2.56 -19.35 8.14
N VAL A 218 -3.33 -20.42 8.11
CA VAL A 218 -4.53 -20.62 8.94
C VAL A 218 -4.14 -21.06 10.35
N SER A 219 -3.17 -21.96 10.48
CA SER A 219 -2.68 -22.48 11.75
C SER A 219 -1.18 -22.82 11.68
N GLN A 220 -0.64 -23.45 12.70
CA GLN A 220 0.75 -23.95 12.66
C GLN A 220 0.97 -25.03 11.60
N THR A 221 -0.08 -25.79 11.26
CA THR A 221 -0.04 -26.95 10.38
C THR A 221 -0.85 -26.79 9.10
N GLU A 222 -1.61 -25.69 8.97
CA GLU A 222 -2.54 -25.48 7.87
C GLU A 222 -2.25 -24.15 7.15
N THR A 223 -2.21 -24.23 5.82
CA THR A 223 -2.05 -23.07 4.93
C THR A 223 -3.11 -23.16 3.84
N TYR A 224 -3.77 -22.06 3.57
CA TYR A 224 -4.71 -21.93 2.45
C TYR A 224 -3.97 -21.69 1.14
N ASP A 225 -4.53 -22.10 0.00
CA ASP A 225 -3.94 -21.81 -1.31
C ASP A 225 -3.98 -20.29 -1.57
N MET A 226 -2.81 -19.66 -1.68
CA MET A 226 -2.69 -18.20 -1.80
C MET A 226 -3.31 -17.66 -3.09
N TYR A 227 -3.20 -18.38 -4.19
CA TYR A 227 -3.75 -17.93 -5.48
C TYR A 227 -5.27 -18.00 -5.48
N LYS A 228 -5.81 -19.10 -4.96
CA LYS A 228 -7.26 -19.27 -4.76
C LYS A 228 -7.79 -18.20 -3.79
N GLY A 229 -7.09 -17.97 -2.67
CA GLY A 229 -7.50 -16.98 -1.69
C GLY A 229 -7.51 -15.56 -2.25
N VAL A 230 -6.48 -15.15 -2.99
CA VAL A 230 -6.48 -13.85 -3.65
C VAL A 230 -7.60 -13.76 -4.69
N GLU A 231 -7.81 -14.80 -5.53
CA GLU A 231 -8.90 -14.80 -6.51
C GLU A 231 -10.27 -14.62 -5.85
N GLU A 232 -10.53 -15.28 -4.72
CA GLU A 232 -11.77 -15.15 -3.95
C GLU A 232 -11.96 -13.75 -3.34
N LEU A 233 -10.86 -13.09 -2.89
CA LEU A 233 -10.90 -11.80 -2.22
C LEU A 233 -10.93 -10.61 -3.18
N MET A 234 -10.42 -10.75 -4.40
CA MET A 234 -10.32 -9.67 -5.38
C MET A 234 -11.64 -8.95 -5.70
N PRO A 235 -12.82 -9.60 -5.76
CA PRO A 235 -14.10 -8.90 -6.00
C PRO A 235 -14.42 -7.81 -4.96
N TYR A 236 -13.88 -7.90 -3.76
CA TYR A 236 -14.05 -6.93 -2.67
C TYR A 236 -12.85 -6.02 -2.47
N ALA A 237 -11.79 -6.17 -3.27
CA ALA A 237 -10.51 -5.49 -3.06
C ALA A 237 -10.60 -3.97 -3.28
N LYS A 238 -10.05 -3.22 -2.32
CA LYS A 238 -9.86 -1.77 -2.40
C LYS A 238 -8.38 -1.38 -2.24
N GLY A 239 -7.52 -2.34 -1.98
CA GLY A 239 -6.07 -2.30 -1.96
C GLY A 239 -5.54 -3.70 -2.23
N VAL A 240 -4.25 -3.82 -2.55
CA VAL A 240 -3.57 -5.12 -2.74
C VAL A 240 -2.18 -5.02 -2.12
N SER A 241 -1.80 -5.98 -1.27
CA SER A 241 -0.46 -6.09 -0.71
C SER A 241 0.38 -7.09 -1.50
N ALA A 242 1.37 -6.60 -2.22
CA ALA A 242 2.37 -7.41 -2.93
C ALA A 242 3.47 -7.86 -1.97
N LYS A 243 3.09 -8.69 -0.99
CA LYS A 243 4.04 -9.28 -0.06
C LYS A 243 5.07 -10.11 -0.79
N SER A 244 6.33 -9.88 -0.46
CA SER A 244 7.46 -10.55 -1.07
C SER A 244 8.48 -10.95 -0.01
N TYR A 245 9.27 -11.96 -0.31
CA TYR A 245 10.22 -12.52 0.65
C TYR A 245 11.62 -12.61 0.03
N ASN A 246 12.02 -13.75 -0.45
CA ASN A 246 13.36 -13.98 -0.99
C ASN A 246 13.34 -14.04 -2.52
N PHE A 247 14.48 -13.69 -3.13
CA PHE A 247 14.57 -13.59 -4.58
C PHE A 247 15.57 -14.57 -5.15
N ASP A 248 15.27 -15.12 -6.32
CA ASP A 248 16.21 -15.91 -7.10
C ASP A 248 17.20 -15.01 -7.88
N LYS A 249 18.21 -15.63 -8.53
CA LYS A 249 19.20 -14.92 -9.34
C LYS A 249 18.63 -14.19 -10.56
N LYS A 250 17.36 -14.50 -10.94
CA LYS A 250 16.65 -13.87 -12.05
C LYS A 250 15.74 -12.74 -11.58
N GLY A 251 15.68 -12.48 -10.26
CA GLY A 251 14.86 -11.46 -9.62
C GLY A 251 13.39 -11.85 -9.50
N ASN A 252 13.05 -13.14 -9.49
CA ASN A 252 11.70 -13.60 -9.18
C ASN A 252 11.62 -13.90 -7.67
N CYS A 253 10.47 -13.63 -7.04
CA CYS A 253 10.20 -14.05 -5.68
C CYS A 253 10.13 -15.58 -5.64
N LYS A 254 10.78 -16.20 -4.65
CA LYS A 254 10.86 -17.67 -4.54
C LYS A 254 9.57 -18.27 -4.02
N GLU A 255 8.88 -17.55 -3.14
CA GLU A 255 7.70 -18.03 -2.43
C GLU A 255 6.39 -17.75 -3.18
N VAL A 256 6.36 -16.67 -4.00
CA VAL A 256 5.17 -16.22 -4.72
C VAL A 256 5.48 -16.07 -6.21
N ASP A 257 4.70 -16.68 -7.08
CA ASP A 257 4.71 -16.41 -8.51
C ASP A 257 3.94 -15.11 -8.80
N PHE A 258 4.68 -14.01 -8.90
CA PHE A 258 4.13 -12.69 -9.16
C PHE A 258 3.44 -12.57 -10.52
N ALA A 259 3.87 -13.32 -11.52
CA ALA A 259 3.20 -13.29 -12.83
C ALA A 259 1.80 -13.90 -12.75
N ARG A 260 1.66 -15.05 -12.07
CA ARG A 260 0.36 -15.67 -11.79
C ARG A 260 -0.51 -14.80 -10.91
N MET A 261 0.07 -14.24 -9.83
CA MET A 261 -0.66 -13.42 -8.87
C MET A 261 -1.20 -12.13 -9.51
N MET A 262 -0.36 -11.41 -10.24
CA MET A 262 -0.76 -10.18 -10.91
C MET A 262 -1.74 -10.43 -12.07
N GLN A 263 -1.75 -11.64 -12.67
CA GLN A 263 -2.78 -12.01 -13.63
C GLN A 263 -4.16 -12.11 -12.96
N ILE A 264 -4.24 -12.72 -11.76
CA ILE A 264 -5.48 -12.77 -10.96
C ILE A 264 -5.97 -11.34 -10.65
N VAL A 265 -5.07 -10.46 -10.21
CA VAL A 265 -5.39 -9.04 -9.92
C VAL A 265 -5.94 -8.34 -11.16
N LYS A 266 -5.32 -8.55 -12.33
CA LYS A 266 -5.75 -7.97 -13.61
C LYS A 266 -7.11 -8.52 -14.05
N ASP A 267 -7.31 -9.82 -13.99
CA ASP A 267 -8.55 -10.49 -14.42
C ASP A 267 -9.76 -10.05 -13.59
N ALA A 268 -9.54 -9.66 -12.33
CA ALA A 268 -10.54 -9.03 -11.48
C ALA A 268 -10.86 -7.57 -11.84
N GLY A 269 -10.16 -6.98 -12.82
CA GLY A 269 -10.35 -5.59 -13.25
C GLY A 269 -9.83 -4.54 -12.28
N TYR A 270 -8.95 -4.91 -11.33
CA TYR A 270 -8.39 -3.98 -10.36
C TYR A 270 -7.35 -3.06 -11.01
N THR A 271 -7.45 -1.75 -10.73
CA THR A 271 -6.54 -0.72 -11.28
C THR A 271 -5.98 0.23 -10.20
N GLY A 272 -6.18 -0.12 -8.92
CA GLY A 272 -5.75 0.69 -7.78
C GLY A 272 -4.26 0.56 -7.45
N TYR A 273 -3.94 0.74 -6.17
CA TYR A 273 -2.58 0.62 -5.66
C TYR A 273 -2.24 -0.83 -5.30
N VAL A 274 -1.03 -1.24 -5.69
CA VAL A 274 -0.40 -2.50 -5.29
C VAL A 274 0.79 -2.14 -4.41
N GLY A 275 0.65 -2.38 -3.11
CA GLY A 275 1.61 -1.99 -2.09
C GLY A 275 2.78 -2.97 -2.00
N ILE A 276 4.00 -2.45 -2.09
CA ILE A 276 5.21 -3.24 -1.82
C ILE A 276 5.29 -3.51 -0.33
N GLU A 277 5.27 -4.79 0.07
CA GLU A 277 5.50 -5.23 1.43
C GLU A 277 6.57 -6.33 1.46
N TYR A 278 7.82 -5.92 1.72
CA TYR A 278 8.94 -6.83 1.76
C TYR A 278 9.18 -7.34 3.19
N GLU A 279 9.19 -8.67 3.34
CA GLU A 279 9.45 -9.36 4.61
C GLU A 279 10.54 -10.44 4.49
N GLY A 280 11.37 -10.40 3.47
CA GLY A 280 12.45 -11.37 3.28
C GLY A 280 13.57 -11.24 4.31
N ASN A 281 14.46 -12.23 4.31
CA ASN A 281 15.59 -12.30 5.21
C ASN A 281 16.96 -12.51 4.50
N GLU A 282 16.95 -12.70 3.18
CA GLU A 282 18.18 -12.85 2.39
C GLU A 282 18.72 -11.50 1.90
N LEU A 283 17.87 -10.47 1.80
CA LEU A 283 18.26 -9.10 1.43
C LEU A 283 17.97 -8.15 2.58
N GLY A 284 18.64 -6.99 2.60
CA GLY A 284 18.25 -5.88 3.46
C GLY A 284 16.90 -5.27 3.03
N GLU A 285 16.27 -4.47 3.92
CA GLU A 285 14.99 -3.83 3.64
C GLU A 285 15.03 -3.01 2.34
N LYS A 286 16.09 -2.23 2.13
CA LYS A 286 16.28 -1.41 0.94
C LYS A 286 16.38 -2.24 -0.35
N GLU A 287 17.23 -3.23 -0.35
CA GLU A 287 17.44 -4.12 -1.50
C GLU A 287 16.18 -4.93 -1.81
N GLY A 288 15.45 -5.37 -0.78
CA GLY A 288 14.20 -6.11 -0.91
C GLY A 288 13.09 -5.25 -1.53
N ILE A 289 12.92 -4.01 -1.09
CA ILE A 289 11.98 -3.05 -1.70
C ILE A 289 12.31 -2.83 -3.17
N ILE A 290 13.58 -2.61 -3.50
CA ILE A 290 14.04 -2.41 -4.87
C ILE A 290 13.78 -3.65 -5.73
N ALA A 291 14.01 -4.84 -5.17
CA ALA A 291 13.78 -6.11 -5.88
C ALA A 291 12.29 -6.32 -6.16
N THR A 292 11.42 -6.08 -5.18
CA THR A 292 9.96 -6.17 -5.33
C THR A 292 9.44 -5.18 -6.36
N LYS A 293 9.90 -3.92 -6.29
CA LYS A 293 9.53 -2.89 -7.27
C LYS A 293 9.88 -3.32 -8.69
N LYS A 294 11.13 -3.76 -8.91
CA LYS A 294 11.58 -4.24 -10.22
C LYS A 294 10.77 -5.43 -10.72
N LEU A 295 10.37 -6.33 -9.81
CA LEU A 295 9.55 -7.49 -10.16
C LEU A 295 8.14 -7.06 -10.59
N LEU A 296 7.50 -6.15 -9.85
CA LEU A 296 6.20 -5.58 -10.21
C LEU A 296 6.25 -4.84 -11.55
N GLU A 297 7.25 -4.00 -11.77
CA GLU A 297 7.47 -3.30 -13.04
C GLU A 297 7.67 -4.28 -14.21
N LYS A 298 8.50 -5.33 -14.02
CA LYS A 298 8.76 -6.37 -15.02
C LYS A 298 7.50 -7.15 -15.39
N VAL A 299 6.66 -7.48 -14.38
CA VAL A 299 5.42 -8.23 -14.60
C VAL A 299 4.35 -7.32 -15.20
N GLY A 300 4.13 -6.12 -14.62
CA GLY A 300 3.12 -5.16 -15.06
C GLY A 300 3.32 -4.73 -16.50
N SER A 301 4.57 -4.46 -16.94
CA SER A 301 4.88 -4.07 -18.32
C SER A 301 4.58 -5.14 -19.37
N LYS A 302 4.41 -6.39 -18.98
CA LYS A 302 4.01 -7.49 -19.88
C LYS A 302 2.50 -7.70 -19.96
N MET A 303 1.76 -7.03 -19.07
CA MET A 303 0.32 -7.17 -18.93
C MET A 303 -0.46 -5.94 -19.41
N SER A 304 0.27 -4.94 -19.91
CA SER A 304 -0.31 -3.69 -20.46
C SER A 304 -1.10 -3.94 -21.74
#